data_ba13e98425efbc0c1d32829b0de0644f
#
_entry.id   ba13e98425efbc0c1d32829b0de0644f
#
_cell.length_a   1.000
_cell.length_b   1.000
_cell.length_c   1.000
_cell.angle_alpha   90.00
_cell.angle_beta   90.00
_cell.angle_gamma   90.00
#
_symmetry.space_group_name_H-M   'P 1'
#
loop_
_entity.id
_entity.type
_entity.pdbx_description
1 polymer ?
#
loop_
_entity_poly.entity_id
_entity_poly.type
_entity_poly.pdbx_seq_one_letter_code
_entity_poly.pdbx_strand_id
1 'polypeptide(L)' 'MPTGKVKWFNKTKGFGFIAPDEGDKDIFVHISALERSGIDDLADDQKVGFEISSGRDGRESADNIELK' A
#
# COMPACT_ATOMS: atom_id res chain seq x y z
N MET A 1 9.63 9.82 2.34
CA MET A 1 8.67 8.72 2.31
C MET A 1 7.48 9.12 1.46
N PRO A 2 7.17 8.39 0.37
CA PRO A 2 6.00 8.75 -0.44
C PRO A 2 4.70 8.60 0.33
N THR A 3 3.71 9.37 -0.08
CA THR A 3 2.37 9.30 0.51
C THR A 3 1.34 9.10 -0.59
N GLY A 4 0.18 8.65 -0.23
CA GLY A 4 -0.92 8.44 -1.15
C GLY A 4 -2.19 8.10 -0.42
N LYS A 5 -3.19 7.69 -1.19
CA LYS A 5 -4.47 7.25 -0.65
C LYS A 5 -4.74 5.81 -1.09
N VAL A 6 -5.31 5.04 -0.19
CA VAL A 6 -5.74 3.69 -0.53
C VAL A 6 -6.86 3.78 -1.56
N LYS A 7 -6.64 3.19 -2.71
CA LYS A 7 -7.66 3.13 -3.75
C LYS A 7 -8.74 2.10 -3.37
N TRP A 8 -8.29 0.92 -2.99
CA TRP A 8 -9.14 -0.11 -2.41
C TRP A 8 -8.23 -1.17 -1.79
N PHE A 9 -8.79 -1.91 -0.84
CA PHE A 9 -8.07 -3.02 -0.22
C PHE A 9 -9.07 -4.12 0.10
N ASN A 10 -8.72 -5.34 -0.29
CA ASN A 10 -9.56 -6.52 -0.03
C ASN A 10 -8.85 -7.45 0.93
N LYS A 11 -9.26 -7.43 2.18
CA LYS A 11 -8.66 -8.25 3.23
C LYS A 11 -8.83 -9.74 2.96
N THR A 12 -9.94 -10.13 2.36
CA THR A 12 -10.21 -11.53 2.03
C THR A 12 -9.23 -12.06 0.98
N LYS A 13 -8.95 -11.25 -0.02
CA LYS A 13 -7.96 -11.60 -1.04
C LYS A 13 -6.54 -11.35 -0.58
N GLY A 14 -6.34 -10.46 0.40
CA GLY A 14 -5.04 -10.17 0.96
C GLY A 14 -4.21 -9.17 0.19
N PHE A 15 -4.83 -8.30 -0.59
CA PHE A 15 -4.09 -7.26 -1.31
C PHE A 15 -4.99 -6.09 -1.68
N GLY A 16 -4.35 -5.02 -2.12
CA GLY A 16 -5.03 -3.83 -2.61
C GLY A 16 -4.08 -2.93 -3.35
N PHE A 17 -4.52 -1.71 -3.61
CA PHE A 17 -3.73 -0.72 -4.33
C PHE A 17 -3.79 0.64 -3.64
N ILE A 18 -2.67 1.35 -3.70
CA ILE A 18 -2.55 2.72 -3.21
C ILE A 18 -2.34 3.63 -4.41
N ALA A 19 -3.11 4.70 -4.49
CA ALA A 19 -2.90 5.73 -5.48
C ALA A 19 -1.92 6.76 -4.90
N PRO A 20 -0.66 6.80 -5.37
CA PRO A 20 0.31 7.74 -4.80
C PRO A 20 -0.06 9.18 -5.13
N ASP A 21 0.30 10.10 -4.23
CA ASP A 21 0.07 11.52 -4.46
C ASP A 21 0.85 12.03 -5.66
N GLU A 22 2.02 11.44 -5.89
CA GLU A 22 2.86 11.74 -7.04
C GLU A 22 2.99 10.48 -7.88
N GLY A 23 2.78 10.60 -9.18
CA GLY A 23 2.88 9.48 -10.09
C GLY A 23 1.52 9.05 -10.64
N ASP A 24 1.56 8.28 -11.70
CA ASP A 24 0.38 7.88 -12.45
C ASP A 24 -0.05 6.44 -12.20
N LYS A 25 0.80 5.65 -11.56
CA LYS A 25 0.55 4.22 -11.41
C LYS A 25 0.21 3.86 -9.98
N ASP A 26 -0.81 3.04 -9.82
CA ASP A 26 -1.16 2.51 -8.52
C ASP A 26 -0.05 1.58 -8.01
N ILE A 27 0.17 1.61 -6.71
CA ILE A 27 1.18 0.78 -6.06
C ILE A 27 0.48 -0.38 -5.37
N PHE A 28 0.90 -1.59 -5.71
CA PHE A 28 0.37 -2.81 -5.09
C PHE A 28 0.75 -2.85 -3.60
N VAL A 29 -0.20 -3.27 -2.76
CA VAL A 29 0.07 -3.51 -1.34
C VAL A 29 -0.49 -4.87 -0.95
N HIS A 30 0.35 -5.68 -0.32
CA HIS A 30 -0.03 -7.00 0.16
C HIS A 30 -0.34 -6.95 1.67
N ILE A 31 -1.21 -7.83 2.12
CA ILE A 31 -1.60 -7.86 3.54
C ILE A 31 -0.40 -8.07 4.46
N SER A 32 0.64 -8.78 4.00
CA SER A 32 1.86 -8.96 4.79
C SER A 32 2.54 -7.64 5.12
N ALA A 33 2.46 -6.65 4.23
CA ALA A 33 3.00 -5.32 4.51
C ALA A 33 2.22 -4.64 5.63
N LEU A 34 0.90 -4.83 5.68
CA LEU A 34 0.07 -4.30 6.77
C LEU A 34 0.41 -4.99 8.09
N GLU A 35 0.57 -6.30 8.08
CA GLU A 35 0.92 -7.04 9.28
C GLU A 35 2.25 -6.60 9.85
N ARG A 36 3.26 -6.41 9.00
CA ARG A 36 4.57 -5.90 9.43
C ARG A 36 4.49 -4.51 10.01
N SER A 37 3.53 -3.73 9.54
CA SER A 37 3.34 -2.34 9.98
C SER A 37 2.39 -2.23 11.18
N GLY A 38 1.82 -3.34 11.63
CA GLY A 38 0.88 -3.35 12.74
C GLY A 38 -0.50 -2.84 12.39
N ILE A 39 -0.88 -2.92 11.13
CA ILE A 39 -2.16 -2.44 10.61
C ILE A 39 -3.05 -3.64 10.28
N ASP A 40 -4.30 -3.62 10.72
CA ASP A 40 -5.24 -4.71 10.44
C ASP A 40 -5.91 -4.59 9.09
N ASP A 41 -6.21 -3.38 8.67
CA ASP A 41 -6.99 -3.14 7.45
C ASP A 41 -6.78 -1.70 6.98
N LEU A 42 -7.17 -1.44 5.75
CA LEU A 42 -7.12 -0.10 5.16
C LEU A 42 -8.49 0.27 4.63
N ALA A 43 -8.96 1.45 5.00
CA ALA A 43 -10.22 1.96 4.47
C ALA A 43 -10.01 2.57 3.08
N ASP A 44 -11.05 2.60 2.26
CA ASP A 44 -11.01 3.29 0.98
C ASP A 44 -10.70 4.78 1.22
N ASP A 45 -9.85 5.33 0.38
CA ASP A 45 -9.39 6.74 0.46
C ASP A 45 -8.61 7.08 1.73
N GLN A 46 -8.21 6.07 2.52
CA GLN A 46 -7.37 6.28 3.68
C GLN A 46 -6.02 6.84 3.25
N LYS A 47 -5.60 7.94 3.85
CA LYS A 47 -4.30 8.51 3.57
C LYS A 47 -3.21 7.74 4.29
N VAL A 48 -2.17 7.37 3.56
CA VAL A 48 -1.07 6.56 4.10
C VAL A 48 0.27 7.05 3.58
N GLY A 49 1.31 6.80 4.38
CA GLY A 49 2.68 6.88 3.92
C GLY A 49 3.19 5.47 3.69
N PHE A 50 4.14 5.30 2.79
CA PHE A 50 4.66 3.98 2.48
C PHE A 50 6.04 4.09 1.84
N GLU A 51 6.75 2.97 1.82
CA GLU A 51 8.00 2.84 1.08
C GLU A 51 7.73 1.96 -0.14
N ILE A 52 8.41 2.25 -1.24
CA ILE A 52 8.30 1.45 -2.45
C ILE A 52 9.39 0.41 -2.43
N SER A 53 9.00 -0.85 -2.58
CA SER A 53 9.91 -1.97 -2.62
C SER A 53 9.75 -2.68 -3.96
N SER A 54 10.86 -3.03 -4.61
CA SER A 54 10.83 -3.77 -5.87
C SER A 54 10.84 -5.27 -5.58
N GLY A 55 9.89 -5.97 -6.19
CA GLY A 55 9.82 -7.42 -6.10
C GLY A 55 10.78 -8.11 -7.07
N ARG A 56 10.84 -9.44 -6.99
CA ARG A 56 11.72 -10.26 -7.83
C ARG A 56 11.41 -10.13 -9.31
N ASP A 57 10.17 -9.83 -9.63
CA ASP A 57 9.71 -9.69 -11.01
C ASP A 57 9.76 -8.24 -11.49
N GLY A 58 10.38 -7.36 -10.73
CA GLY A 58 10.48 -5.94 -11.07
C GLY A 58 9.24 -5.12 -10.74
N ARG A 59 8.24 -5.71 -10.12
CA ARG A 59 7.04 -4.98 -9.72
C ARG A 59 7.28 -4.21 -8.43
N GLU A 60 6.76 -3.00 -8.42
CA GLU A 60 6.83 -2.17 -7.22
C GLU A 60 5.65 -2.47 -6.30
N SER A 61 5.93 -2.54 -5.02
CA SER A 61 4.91 -2.74 -4.01
C SER A 61 5.15 -1.80 -2.83
N ALA A 62 4.09 -1.49 -2.10
CA ALA A 62 4.19 -0.68 -0.91
C ALA A 62 4.59 -1.54 0.28
N ASP A 63 5.48 -1.00 1.12
CA ASP A 63 5.92 -1.65 2.35
C ASP A 63 6.02 -0.57 3.43
N ASN A 64 6.21 -0.96 4.69
CA ASN A 64 6.30 -0.02 5.82
C ASN A 64 5.18 1.01 5.78
N ILE A 65 3.95 0.52 5.79
CA ILE A 65 2.77 1.37 5.69
C ILE A 65 2.58 2.16 6.98
N GLU A 66 2.28 3.44 6.85
CA GLU A 66 2.03 4.31 7.98
C GLU A 66 0.74 5.07 7.75
N LEU A 67 -0.18 5.00 8.71
CA LEU A 67 -1.44 5.75 8.62
C LEU A 67 -1.17 7.23 8.87
N LYS A 68 -1.76 8.08 8.04
CA LYS A 68 -1.62 9.54 8.14
C LYS A 68 -2.89 10.20 8.65
#